data_44748492678aa7b7dbb9f7fbc5039294
#
_entry.id   44748492678aa7b7dbb9f7fbc5039294
#
_cell.length_a   1.000
_cell.length_b   1.000
_cell.length_c   1.000
_cell.angle_alpha   90.00
_cell.angle_beta   90.00
_cell.angle_gamma   90.00
#
_symmetry.space_group_name_H-M   'P 1'
#
loop_
_entity.id
_entity.type
_entity.pdbx_description
1 polymer ?
#
loop_
_entity_poly.entity_id
_entity_poly.type
_entity_poly.pdbx_seq_one_letter_code
_entity_poly.pdbx_strand_id
1 'polypeptide(L)'
;YRYYDGNDVLRSWICMPLCVGIYDRAEATMDAMFKSDLYTKDGLLTAQNSETFWDRSTLYAFRGGYAAGYPDFMTKELSYYSNRRLLGDHVPYPIEAWPEGSQRHLSAESGLYCRIITEGMFGIRPTGMRSFELKPEIPTDWEYASLKNIRAFGGNFDVDVKRAGEKLQVVVKEQGGKTQTFNVKQGKVINVKL
;
A
#
# COMPACT_ATOMS: atom_id res chain seq x y z
N TYR A 1 14.93 -3.74 -10.82
CA TYR A 1 15.08 -2.59 -11.73
C TYR A 1 16.30 -1.77 -11.33
N ARG A 2 16.98 -1.18 -12.29
CA ARG A 2 18.01 -0.17 -12.06
C ARG A 2 17.38 1.22 -12.14
N TYR A 3 17.99 2.19 -11.49
CA TYR A 3 17.53 3.57 -11.53
C TYR A 3 17.78 4.21 -12.91
N TYR A 4 18.92 3.88 -13.50
CA TYR A 4 19.27 4.14 -14.90
C TYR A 4 20.34 3.11 -15.36
N ASP A 5 20.60 3.02 -16.65
CA ASP A 5 21.59 2.09 -17.17
C ASP A 5 23.01 2.41 -16.66
N GLY A 6 23.72 1.37 -16.20
CA GLY A 6 25.03 1.50 -15.55
C GLY A 6 25.00 1.91 -14.06
N ASN A 7 23.82 2.17 -13.47
CA ASN A 7 23.73 2.43 -12.03
C ASN A 7 23.59 1.12 -11.25
N ASP A 8 24.60 0.79 -10.46
CA ASP A 8 24.60 -0.40 -9.61
C ASP A 8 24.25 -0.12 -8.14
N VAL A 9 24.03 1.16 -7.77
CA VAL A 9 23.60 1.55 -6.43
C VAL A 9 22.12 1.23 -6.25
N LEU A 10 21.80 0.41 -5.26
CA LEU A 10 20.44 0.08 -4.91
C LEU A 10 19.75 1.30 -4.26
N ARG A 11 18.56 1.64 -4.72
CA ARG A 11 17.77 2.78 -4.23
C ARG A 11 16.34 2.37 -3.90
N SER A 12 15.76 3.01 -2.89
CA SER A 12 14.39 2.70 -2.45
C SER A 12 13.32 2.93 -3.51
N TRP A 13 13.55 3.81 -4.50
CA TRP A 13 12.61 4.08 -5.59
C TRP A 13 12.37 2.92 -6.56
N ILE A 14 13.08 1.80 -6.42
CA ILE A 14 12.76 0.56 -7.15
C ILE A 14 11.37 0.03 -6.82
N CYS A 15 10.72 0.52 -5.76
CA CYS A 15 9.32 0.21 -5.42
C CYS A 15 8.30 0.75 -6.44
N MET A 16 8.63 1.78 -7.20
CA MET A 16 7.67 2.48 -8.07
C MET A 16 6.99 1.61 -9.13
N PRO A 17 7.67 0.66 -9.80
CA PRO A 17 7.00 -0.27 -10.72
C PRO A 17 5.82 -1.00 -10.06
N LEU A 18 5.98 -1.47 -8.82
CA LEU A 18 4.91 -2.16 -8.08
C LEU A 18 3.71 -1.24 -7.83
N CYS A 19 3.98 0.05 -7.57
CA CYS A 19 2.93 1.04 -7.33
C CYS A 19 2.08 1.35 -8.58
N VAL A 20 2.64 1.15 -9.76
CA VAL A 20 1.96 1.42 -11.05
C VAL A 20 1.49 0.16 -11.77
N GLY A 21 1.58 -1.00 -11.12
CA GLY A 21 1.03 -2.26 -11.65
C GLY A 21 1.98 -3.05 -12.54
N ILE A 22 3.29 -2.80 -12.47
CA ILE A 22 4.32 -3.56 -13.18
C ILE A 22 4.87 -4.61 -12.21
N TYR A 23 4.48 -5.87 -12.40
CA TYR A 23 4.79 -6.96 -11.47
C TYR A 23 5.74 -8.03 -12.02
N ASP A 24 6.26 -7.88 -13.23
CA ASP A 24 7.11 -8.87 -13.90
C ASP A 24 8.35 -9.27 -13.09
N ARG A 25 8.81 -8.38 -12.21
CA ARG A 25 9.94 -8.60 -11.30
C ARG A 25 9.55 -8.33 -9.84
N ALA A 26 8.30 -8.61 -9.46
CA ALA A 26 7.79 -8.29 -8.13
C ALA A 26 8.63 -8.95 -7.03
N GLU A 27 8.85 -10.26 -7.12
CA GLU A 27 9.63 -11.00 -6.13
C GLU A 27 11.06 -10.44 -5.99
N ALA A 28 11.79 -10.30 -7.09
CA ALA A 28 13.14 -9.76 -7.07
C ALA A 28 13.20 -8.32 -6.55
N THR A 29 12.15 -7.53 -6.80
CA THR A 29 12.02 -6.16 -6.30
C THR A 29 11.75 -6.15 -4.79
N MET A 30 10.85 -7.00 -4.31
CA MET A 30 10.58 -7.18 -2.88
C MET A 30 11.84 -7.64 -2.14
N ASP A 31 12.55 -8.62 -2.68
CA ASP A 31 13.81 -9.11 -2.11
C ASP A 31 14.88 -8.00 -2.06
N ALA A 32 15.05 -7.26 -3.13
CA ALA A 32 16.00 -6.17 -3.19
C ALA A 32 15.66 -5.04 -2.21
N MET A 33 14.39 -4.79 -1.90
CA MET A 33 13.98 -3.80 -0.91
C MET A 33 14.13 -4.31 0.53
N PHE A 34 13.61 -5.50 0.83
CA PHE A 34 13.35 -5.94 2.20
C PHE A 34 14.33 -6.98 2.74
N LYS A 35 15.13 -7.61 1.88
CA LYS A 35 16.19 -8.56 2.28
C LYS A 35 17.61 -8.01 2.10
N SER A 36 17.74 -6.74 1.74
CA SER A 36 19.03 -6.05 1.58
C SER A 36 19.24 -5.02 2.69
N ASP A 37 20.41 -4.39 2.66
CA ASP A 37 20.77 -3.30 3.58
C ASP A 37 19.93 -2.02 3.38
N LEU A 38 19.02 -1.98 2.40
CA LEU A 38 18.08 -0.88 2.26
C LEU A 38 17.03 -0.86 3.37
N TYR A 39 16.58 -2.03 3.86
CA TYR A 39 15.52 -2.10 4.85
C TYR A 39 16.10 -2.21 6.25
N THR A 40 15.69 -1.31 7.09
CA THR A 40 16.13 -1.24 8.48
C THR A 40 14.91 -1.16 9.40
N LYS A 41 15.17 -1.14 10.70
CA LYS A 41 14.13 -0.96 11.73
C LYS A 41 13.32 0.34 11.60
N ASP A 42 13.85 1.34 10.88
CA ASP A 42 13.22 2.66 10.74
C ASP A 42 12.58 2.87 9.35
N GLY A 43 12.64 1.89 8.49
CA GLY A 43 12.11 1.92 7.14
C GLY A 43 13.19 1.77 6.07
N LEU A 44 12.89 2.19 4.85
CA LEU A 44 13.82 2.12 3.73
C LEU A 44 14.78 3.31 3.71
N LEU A 45 16.07 3.03 3.60
CA LEU A 45 17.07 4.02 3.27
C LEU A 45 16.85 4.59 1.86
N THR A 46 17.23 5.82 1.63
CA THR A 46 17.14 6.45 0.28
C THR A 46 17.94 5.70 -0.76
N ALA A 47 19.11 5.19 -0.36
CA ALA A 47 20.02 4.41 -1.19
C ALA A 47 20.86 3.48 -0.31
N GLN A 48 21.43 2.47 -0.90
CA GLN A 48 22.46 1.63 -0.29
C GLN A 48 23.59 2.50 0.26
N ASN A 49 24.06 2.21 1.47
CA ASN A 49 25.10 2.98 2.20
C ASN A 49 24.68 4.41 2.56
N SER A 50 23.40 4.77 2.49
CA SER A 50 22.87 6.02 3.05
C SER A 50 22.56 5.85 4.54
N GLU A 51 22.54 6.96 5.28
CA GLU A 51 22.05 7.01 6.66
C GLU A 51 20.65 7.62 6.75
N THR A 52 20.10 8.06 5.62
CA THR A 52 18.81 8.75 5.54
C THR A 52 17.70 7.78 5.15
N PHE A 53 16.67 7.70 5.98
CA PHE A 53 15.43 7.00 5.68
C PHE A 53 14.46 7.94 4.98
N TRP A 54 13.68 7.39 4.09
CA TRP A 54 12.57 8.11 3.49
C TRP A 54 11.24 7.44 3.84
N ASP A 55 10.43 8.11 4.66
CA ASP A 55 9.06 7.67 4.92
C ASP A 55 8.29 7.58 3.61
N ARG A 56 8.47 8.55 2.72
CA ARG A 56 7.84 8.54 1.39
C ARG A 56 8.09 7.23 0.63
N SER A 57 9.33 6.83 0.46
CA SER A 57 9.65 5.60 -0.28
C SER A 57 9.23 4.34 0.48
N THR A 58 9.32 4.35 1.82
CA THR A 58 8.82 3.25 2.67
C THR A 58 7.32 3.05 2.48
N LEU A 59 6.53 4.11 2.50
CA LEU A 59 5.09 4.06 2.32
C LEU A 59 4.70 3.62 0.88
N TYR A 60 5.44 4.06 -0.13
CA TYR A 60 5.29 3.54 -1.49
C TYR A 60 5.63 2.06 -1.59
N ALA A 61 6.69 1.61 -0.93
CA ALA A 61 7.06 0.19 -0.92
C ALA A 61 5.97 -0.68 -0.27
N PHE A 62 5.40 -0.24 0.86
CA PHE A 62 4.27 -0.94 1.49
C PHE A 62 3.06 -1.00 0.57
N ARG A 63 2.68 0.13 -0.04
CA ARG A 63 1.57 0.17 -1.01
C ARG A 63 1.83 -0.76 -2.19
N GLY A 64 3.02 -0.70 -2.76
CA GLY A 64 3.41 -1.55 -3.90
C GLY A 64 3.47 -3.03 -3.54
N GLY A 65 3.94 -3.37 -2.35
CA GLY A 65 3.99 -4.75 -1.85
C GLY A 65 2.60 -5.37 -1.68
N TYR A 66 1.62 -4.63 -1.11
CA TYR A 66 0.23 -5.09 -1.10
C TYR A 66 -0.29 -5.29 -2.52
N ALA A 67 -0.15 -4.30 -3.39
CA ALA A 67 -0.62 -4.38 -4.77
C ALA A 67 0.02 -5.52 -5.57
N ALA A 68 1.23 -5.92 -5.22
CA ALA A 68 1.95 -7.05 -5.80
C ALA A 68 1.58 -8.42 -5.20
N GLY A 69 0.71 -8.46 -4.16
CA GLY A 69 0.21 -9.71 -3.59
C GLY A 69 1.04 -10.25 -2.42
N TYR A 70 1.64 -9.38 -1.59
CA TYR A 70 2.38 -9.74 -0.38
C TYR A 70 1.69 -9.25 0.91
N PRO A 71 0.36 -9.48 1.10
CA PRO A 71 -0.40 -8.85 2.18
C PRO A 71 0.09 -9.23 3.58
N ASP A 72 0.44 -10.49 3.83
CA ASP A 72 0.87 -10.94 5.16
C ASP A 72 2.17 -10.26 5.59
N PHE A 73 3.16 -10.23 4.68
CA PHE A 73 4.42 -9.57 4.94
C PHE A 73 4.23 -8.05 5.10
N MET A 74 3.49 -7.42 4.21
CA MET A 74 3.24 -5.98 4.28
C MET A 74 2.47 -5.57 5.54
N THR A 75 1.52 -6.36 5.99
CA THR A 75 0.76 -6.07 7.23
C THR A 75 1.66 -6.11 8.46
N LYS A 76 2.54 -7.11 8.52
CA LYS A 76 3.53 -7.22 9.60
C LYS A 76 4.45 -5.99 9.63
N GLU A 77 5.01 -5.62 8.48
CA GLU A 77 5.95 -4.51 8.38
C GLU A 77 5.27 -3.15 8.60
N LEU A 78 4.04 -2.96 8.08
CA LEU A 78 3.24 -1.76 8.33
C LEU A 78 2.87 -1.61 9.80
N SER A 79 2.51 -2.71 10.47
CA SER A 79 2.22 -2.71 11.91
C SER A 79 3.46 -2.33 12.72
N TYR A 80 4.61 -2.91 12.38
CA TYR A 80 5.89 -2.58 13.03
C TYR A 80 6.26 -1.10 12.82
N TYR A 81 6.20 -0.61 11.57
CA TYR A 81 6.45 0.78 11.24
C TYR A 81 5.52 1.73 12.01
N SER A 82 4.22 1.42 12.03
CA SER A 82 3.23 2.26 12.69
C SER A 82 3.48 2.37 14.20
N ASN A 83 3.74 1.25 14.86
CA ASN A 83 4.04 1.23 16.30
C ASN A 83 5.34 1.97 16.62
N ARG A 84 6.38 1.78 15.81
CA ARG A 84 7.68 2.39 16.04
C ARG A 84 7.72 3.88 15.66
N ARG A 85 7.20 4.21 14.48
CA ARG A 85 7.38 5.55 13.89
C ARG A 85 6.25 6.52 14.18
N LEU A 86 5.04 6.03 14.37
CA LEU A 86 3.88 6.90 14.56
C LEU A 86 3.34 6.88 15.99
N LEU A 87 3.52 5.79 16.73
CA LEU A 87 3.03 5.63 18.09
C LEU A 87 4.16 5.56 19.14
N GLY A 88 5.43 5.51 18.70
CA GLY A 88 6.61 5.45 19.56
C GLY A 88 7.18 6.83 19.90
N ASP A 89 8.50 6.91 20.02
CA ASP A 89 9.24 8.11 20.44
C ASP A 89 9.38 9.18 19.34
N HIS A 90 8.86 8.91 18.14
CA HIS A 90 8.86 9.83 17.02
C HIS A 90 7.61 10.72 17.02
N VAL A 91 7.58 11.70 16.11
CA VAL A 91 6.38 12.49 15.86
C VAL A 91 5.24 11.59 15.37
N PRO A 92 3.98 11.82 15.76
CA PRO A 92 2.86 10.94 15.45
C PRO A 92 2.32 11.12 14.02
N TYR A 93 3.22 11.29 13.06
CA TYR A 93 2.92 11.44 11.63
C TYR A 93 4.14 11.08 10.78
N PRO A 94 3.96 10.59 9.54
CA PRO A 94 5.06 10.40 8.61
C PRO A 94 5.72 11.73 8.23
N ILE A 95 7.03 11.70 8.08
CA ILE A 95 7.85 12.83 7.63
C ILE A 95 8.50 12.50 6.29
N GLU A 96 9.11 13.49 5.63
CA GLU A 96 9.77 13.21 4.34
C GLU A 96 10.97 12.30 4.50
N ALA A 97 11.89 12.65 5.40
CA ALA A 97 13.15 11.95 5.61
C ALA A 97 13.57 11.96 7.08
N TRP A 98 14.43 11.02 7.45
CA TRP A 98 14.94 10.82 8.79
C TRP A 98 16.42 10.31 8.74
N PRO A 99 17.32 10.73 9.62
CA PRO A 99 17.19 11.89 10.50
C PRO A 99 17.32 13.19 9.71
N GLU A 100 16.47 14.15 10.02
CA GLU A 100 16.59 15.52 9.52
C GLU A 100 16.59 16.49 10.69
N GLY A 101 17.21 17.65 10.54
CA GLY A 101 17.27 18.69 11.58
C GLY A 101 15.90 19.31 11.92
N SER A 102 14.90 19.08 11.08
CA SER A 102 13.53 19.54 11.28
C SER A 102 12.56 18.47 10.82
N GLN A 103 11.85 17.88 11.77
CA GLN A 103 10.80 16.87 11.50
C GLN A 103 9.51 17.57 11.10
N ARG A 104 9.38 17.85 9.81
CA ARG A 104 8.20 18.52 9.28
C ARG A 104 7.11 17.53 8.94
N HIS A 105 5.90 17.83 9.40
CA HIS A 105 4.71 17.15 8.89
C HIS A 105 4.49 17.56 7.43
N LEU A 106 4.43 16.56 6.56
CA LEU A 106 4.04 16.75 5.18
C LEU A 106 2.72 16.02 4.92
N SER A 107 1.71 16.75 4.49
CA SER A 107 0.38 16.18 4.19
C SER A 107 0.44 15.08 3.14
N ALA A 108 1.43 15.14 2.24
CA ALA A 108 1.65 14.14 1.20
C ALA A 108 1.97 12.76 1.80
N GLU A 109 2.86 12.69 2.81
CA GLU A 109 3.24 11.43 3.45
C GLU A 109 2.09 10.85 4.27
N SER A 110 1.33 11.68 4.98
CA SER A 110 0.10 11.24 5.66
C SER A 110 -0.93 10.69 4.66
N GLY A 111 -1.08 11.35 3.52
CA GLY A 111 -1.90 10.84 2.41
C GLY A 111 -1.40 9.52 1.86
N LEU A 112 -0.09 9.34 1.71
CA LEU A 112 0.51 8.07 1.27
C LEU A 112 0.25 6.93 2.25
N TYR A 113 0.31 7.21 3.56
CA TYR A 113 -0.02 6.21 4.58
C TYR A 113 -1.47 5.69 4.40
N CYS A 114 -2.44 6.58 4.21
CA CYS A 114 -3.83 6.19 3.92
C CYS A 114 -3.93 5.37 2.61
N ARG A 115 -3.15 5.72 1.60
CA ARG A 115 -3.13 5.04 0.29
C ARG A 115 -2.56 3.61 0.35
N ILE A 116 -1.77 3.26 1.37
CA ILE A 116 -1.37 1.86 1.60
C ILE A 116 -2.60 0.98 1.76
N ILE A 117 -3.60 1.47 2.50
CA ILE A 117 -4.84 0.73 2.72
C ILE A 117 -5.75 0.82 1.50
N THR A 118 -6.08 2.03 1.03
CA THR A 118 -7.06 2.20 -0.05
C THR A 118 -6.59 1.64 -1.39
N GLU A 119 -5.36 1.96 -1.80
CA GLU A 119 -4.82 1.57 -3.10
C GLU A 119 -3.95 0.32 -3.05
N GLY A 120 -3.31 0.03 -1.91
CA GLY A 120 -2.53 -1.18 -1.70
C GLY A 120 -3.43 -2.36 -1.31
N MET A 121 -3.91 -2.37 -0.07
CA MET A 121 -4.67 -3.50 0.50
C MET A 121 -6.03 -3.71 -0.18
N PHE A 122 -6.81 -2.66 -0.42
CA PHE A 122 -8.10 -2.77 -1.13
C PHE A 122 -7.97 -2.68 -2.65
N GLY A 123 -6.85 -2.16 -3.14
CA GLY A 123 -6.55 -2.07 -4.57
C GLY A 123 -7.51 -1.18 -5.34
N ILE A 124 -7.99 -0.07 -4.73
CA ILE A 124 -8.88 0.88 -5.39
C ILE A 124 -8.12 1.65 -6.45
N ARG A 125 -8.55 1.56 -7.71
CA ARG A 125 -7.98 2.29 -8.84
C ARG A 125 -9.07 2.97 -9.66
N PRO A 126 -9.00 4.28 -9.89
CA PRO A 126 -9.94 4.98 -10.77
C PRO A 126 -9.92 4.43 -12.19
N THR A 127 -11.09 4.18 -12.77
CA THR A 127 -11.25 3.83 -14.20
C THR A 127 -12.19 4.78 -14.94
N GLY A 128 -12.87 5.66 -14.21
CA GLY A 128 -13.75 6.69 -14.76
C GLY A 128 -14.38 7.53 -13.66
N MET A 129 -15.24 8.46 -14.05
CA MET A 129 -15.90 9.38 -13.12
C MET A 129 -16.78 8.68 -12.10
N ARG A 130 -17.40 7.55 -12.46
CA ARG A 130 -18.27 6.73 -11.60
C ARG A 130 -17.86 5.26 -11.62
N SER A 131 -16.59 4.96 -11.86
CA SER A 131 -16.09 3.60 -11.94
C SER A 131 -14.69 3.48 -11.41
N PHE A 132 -14.41 2.32 -10.83
CA PHE A 132 -13.09 1.98 -10.29
C PHE A 132 -12.88 0.47 -10.30
N GLU A 133 -11.63 0.07 -10.23
CA GLU A 133 -11.24 -1.30 -9.92
C GLU A 133 -11.06 -1.50 -8.43
N LEU A 134 -11.32 -2.73 -7.97
CA LEU A 134 -10.92 -3.25 -6.67
C LEU A 134 -10.06 -4.50 -6.88
N LYS A 135 -8.98 -4.62 -6.12
CA LYS A 135 -8.11 -5.80 -6.07
C LYS A 135 -7.73 -6.08 -4.63
N PRO A 136 -8.64 -6.63 -3.81
CA PRO A 136 -8.38 -6.84 -2.39
C PRO A 136 -7.26 -7.85 -2.13
N GLU A 137 -6.30 -7.44 -1.31
CA GLU A 137 -5.15 -8.22 -0.83
C GLU A 137 -5.12 -8.14 0.70
N ILE A 138 -6.05 -8.84 1.37
CA ILE A 138 -6.10 -8.88 2.84
C ILE A 138 -5.20 -9.99 3.40
N PRO A 139 -4.62 -9.82 4.59
CA PRO A 139 -3.82 -10.87 5.24
C PRO A 139 -4.57 -12.20 5.35
N THR A 140 -3.83 -13.29 5.31
CA THR A 140 -4.45 -14.65 5.32
C THR A 140 -5.15 -14.99 6.63
N ASP A 141 -4.72 -14.39 7.73
CA ASP A 141 -5.30 -14.53 9.07
C ASP A 141 -6.48 -13.58 9.35
N TRP A 142 -6.77 -12.64 8.41
CA TRP A 142 -7.91 -11.75 8.54
C TRP A 142 -9.16 -12.37 7.90
N GLU A 143 -10.20 -12.49 8.69
CA GLU A 143 -11.50 -12.94 8.19
C GLU A 143 -12.31 -11.80 7.53
N TYR A 144 -11.99 -10.55 7.91
CA TYR A 144 -12.76 -9.39 7.51
C TYR A 144 -11.91 -8.13 7.44
N ALA A 145 -12.20 -7.30 6.44
CA ALA A 145 -11.69 -5.93 6.33
C ALA A 145 -12.78 -5.04 5.72
N SER A 146 -12.85 -3.77 6.13
CA SER A 146 -13.82 -2.84 5.53
C SER A 146 -13.30 -1.41 5.44
N LEU A 147 -13.78 -0.70 4.42
CA LEU A 147 -13.69 0.75 4.30
C LEU A 147 -15.10 1.32 4.30
N LYS A 148 -15.37 2.28 5.17
CA LYS A 148 -16.68 2.88 5.35
C LYS A 148 -16.68 4.36 4.96
N ASN A 149 -17.82 4.83 4.44
CA ASN A 149 -18.04 6.23 4.07
C ASN A 149 -17.00 6.78 3.07
N ILE A 150 -16.62 5.98 2.08
CA ILE A 150 -15.72 6.43 1.01
C ILE A 150 -16.47 7.45 0.13
N ARG A 151 -15.94 8.67 0.10
CA ARG A 151 -16.47 9.75 -0.75
C ARG A 151 -15.57 9.89 -1.98
N ALA A 152 -15.91 9.22 -3.05
CA ALA A 152 -15.14 9.21 -4.29
C ALA A 152 -16.04 8.81 -5.47
N PHE A 153 -15.57 9.02 -6.68
CA PHE A 153 -16.24 8.62 -7.91
C PHE A 153 -17.68 9.15 -8.01
N GLY A 154 -17.92 10.38 -7.51
CA GLY A 154 -19.23 11.02 -7.52
C GLY A 154 -20.27 10.34 -6.64
N GLY A 155 -19.88 9.47 -5.72
CA GLY A 155 -20.73 8.76 -4.79
C GLY A 155 -20.18 8.69 -3.37
N ASN A 156 -20.99 8.13 -2.49
CA ASN A 156 -20.58 7.73 -1.13
C ASN A 156 -20.90 6.24 -0.97
N PHE A 157 -19.92 5.44 -0.61
CA PHE A 157 -20.08 3.99 -0.58
C PHE A 157 -19.20 3.33 0.48
N ASP A 158 -19.57 2.12 0.82
CA ASP A 158 -18.80 1.21 1.66
C ASP A 158 -18.23 0.06 0.83
N VAL A 159 -17.08 -0.46 1.26
CA VAL A 159 -16.50 -1.70 0.75
C VAL A 159 -16.28 -2.64 1.93
N ASP A 160 -16.90 -3.80 1.89
CA ASP A 160 -16.72 -4.89 2.84
C ASP A 160 -16.06 -6.07 2.12
N VAL A 161 -15.00 -6.62 2.71
CA VAL A 161 -14.30 -7.80 2.22
C VAL A 161 -14.34 -8.86 3.31
N LYS A 162 -14.90 -10.02 3.02
CA LYS A 162 -14.99 -11.15 3.96
C LYS A 162 -14.37 -12.40 3.34
N ARG A 163 -13.59 -13.13 4.12
CA ARG A 163 -13.05 -14.41 3.71
C ARG A 163 -14.17 -15.49 3.73
N ALA A 164 -14.26 -16.23 2.64
CA ALA A 164 -15.24 -17.29 2.44
C ALA A 164 -14.52 -18.52 1.85
N GLY A 165 -13.87 -19.28 2.71
CA GLY A 165 -12.96 -20.35 2.31
C GLY A 165 -11.77 -19.80 1.51
N GLU A 166 -11.54 -20.34 0.31
CA GLU A 166 -10.45 -19.90 -0.58
C GLU A 166 -10.77 -18.60 -1.37
N LYS A 167 -11.97 -18.06 -1.19
CA LYS A 167 -12.42 -16.87 -1.90
C LYS A 167 -12.64 -15.70 -0.94
N LEU A 168 -12.72 -14.51 -1.52
CA LEU A 168 -13.19 -13.31 -0.87
C LEU A 168 -14.59 -12.98 -1.39
N GLN A 169 -15.52 -12.76 -0.47
CA GLN A 169 -16.77 -12.07 -0.77
C GLN A 169 -16.54 -10.57 -0.60
N VAL A 170 -16.72 -9.83 -1.67
CA VAL A 170 -16.55 -8.37 -1.69
C VAL A 170 -17.91 -7.74 -1.92
N VAL A 171 -18.34 -6.86 -1.03
CA VAL A 171 -19.61 -6.14 -1.10
C VAL A 171 -19.31 -4.64 -1.22
N VAL A 172 -19.81 -4.04 -2.28
CA VAL A 172 -19.77 -2.58 -2.48
C VAL A 172 -21.20 -2.07 -2.34
N LYS A 173 -21.41 -1.18 -1.35
CA LYS A 173 -22.73 -0.62 -1.04
C LYS A 173 -22.72 0.89 -1.21
N GLU A 174 -23.34 1.41 -2.24
CA GLU A 174 -23.57 2.84 -2.46
C GLU A 174 -24.69 3.36 -1.55
N GLN A 175 -24.51 4.51 -0.91
CA GLN A 175 -25.53 5.14 -0.09
C GLN A 175 -26.67 5.64 -0.99
N GLY A 176 -27.89 5.16 -0.72
CA GLY A 176 -29.08 5.49 -1.55
C GLY A 176 -29.07 4.84 -2.94
N GLY A 177 -28.12 3.95 -3.21
CA GLY A 177 -27.90 3.30 -4.49
C GLY A 177 -27.89 1.78 -4.41
N LYS A 178 -27.12 1.17 -5.32
CA LYS A 178 -27.05 -0.27 -5.49
C LYS A 178 -26.08 -0.93 -4.52
N THR A 179 -26.34 -2.20 -4.22
CA THR A 179 -25.36 -3.10 -3.59
C THR A 179 -24.88 -4.08 -4.65
N GLN A 180 -23.57 -4.20 -4.79
CA GLN A 180 -22.91 -5.15 -5.68
C GLN A 180 -22.13 -6.16 -4.84
N THR A 181 -22.26 -7.44 -5.14
CA THR A 181 -21.58 -8.53 -4.42
C THR A 181 -20.77 -9.36 -5.41
N PHE A 182 -19.52 -9.62 -5.08
CA PHE A 182 -18.59 -10.39 -5.89
C PHE A 182 -17.97 -11.50 -5.03
N ASN A 183 -17.79 -12.69 -5.62
CA ASN A 183 -17.08 -13.79 -5.01
C ASN A 183 -15.86 -14.13 -5.89
N VAL A 184 -14.70 -13.74 -5.45
CA VAL A 184 -13.45 -13.80 -6.24
C VAL A 184 -12.33 -14.47 -5.47
N LYS A 185 -11.33 -14.97 -6.19
CA LYS A 185 -10.04 -15.32 -5.56
C LYS A 185 -9.32 -14.02 -5.17
N GLN A 186 -8.56 -14.06 -4.08
CA GLN A 186 -7.70 -12.94 -3.69
C GLN A 186 -6.79 -12.54 -4.84
N GLY A 187 -6.51 -11.25 -4.99
CA GLY A 187 -5.71 -10.72 -6.09
C GLY A 187 -6.42 -10.61 -7.44
N LYS A 188 -7.70 -10.99 -7.54
CA LYS A 188 -8.50 -10.78 -8.76
C LYS A 188 -9.05 -9.37 -8.80
N VAL A 189 -8.93 -8.74 -9.97
CA VAL A 189 -9.52 -7.42 -10.25
C VAL A 189 -11.04 -7.55 -10.41
N ILE A 190 -11.74 -6.65 -9.73
CA ILE A 190 -13.19 -6.47 -9.79
C ILE A 190 -13.47 -5.08 -10.39
N ASN A 191 -14.31 -4.99 -11.39
CA ASN A 191 -14.74 -3.71 -11.96
C ASN A 191 -16.06 -3.28 -11.29
N VAL A 192 -16.04 -2.09 -10.68
CA VAL A 192 -17.20 -1.50 -9.99
C VAL A 192 -17.68 -0.27 -10.75
N LYS A 193 -18.99 -0.13 -10.89
CA LYS A 193 -19.67 1.05 -11.44
C LYS A 193 -20.74 1.51 -10.47
N LEU A 194 -20.57 2.73 -9.92
CA LEU A 194 -21.55 3.40 -9.06
C LEU A 194 -22.72 3.99 -9.85
#